data_b79a7a6d5a30f2ee0182880197a4ed74
#
_entry.id   b79a7a6d5a30f2ee0182880197a4ed74
#
_cell.length_a   1.000
_cell.length_b   1.000
_cell.length_c   1.000
_cell.angle_alpha   90.00
_cell.angle_beta   90.00
_cell.angle_gamma   90.00
#
_symmetry.space_group_name_H-M   'P 1'
#
loop_
_entity.id
_entity.type
_entity.pdbx_description
1 polymer ?
#
loop_
_entity_poly.entity_id
_entity_poly.type
_entity_poly.pdbx_seq_one_letter_code
_entity_poly.pdbx_strand_id
1 'polypeptide(L)'
;TATKMKAAGYNAALTSHNPPSEAFLDACDSLGLLVIDEAFDGWREAKNKYDYHMLFDKWYKDDIEKMVCRDRNHPSIVCWSVGNEIIERKTREAVATAYQLREQVHRWDATRPITSALAAWDKDWEIYDPLASAQDIVGYNYMMHKAEGDHQRVPGRVMWQTESYPRDAYKNWKRCMAHPYIIGDFVWTSLDYIGESGIGRYWYDGDPAGEHYQRALWPWHAAYCGDIDLTGCMKPIGHYRSLLWNGNDDGRLMYMAVREPDGYKGKIRTGLWATW
;
A
#
# COMPACT_ATOMS: atom_id res chain seq x y z
N THR A 1 -13.74 -3.50 -9.39
CA THR A 1 -12.66 -2.79 -8.66
C THR A 1 -11.81 -1.98 -9.62
N ALA A 2 -11.04 -2.59 -10.53
CA ALA A 2 -10.12 -1.90 -11.44
C ALA A 2 -10.77 -0.73 -12.23
N THR A 3 -11.97 -0.92 -12.78
CA THR A 3 -12.71 0.12 -13.51
C THR A 3 -12.98 1.36 -12.64
N LYS A 4 -13.36 1.16 -11.37
CA LYS A 4 -13.62 2.27 -10.43
C LYS A 4 -12.33 2.99 -10.04
N MET A 5 -11.25 2.24 -9.82
CA MET A 5 -9.93 2.82 -9.59
C MET A 5 -9.49 3.69 -10.78
N LYS A 6 -9.60 3.16 -12.00
CA LYS A 6 -9.25 3.94 -13.21
C LYS A 6 -10.09 5.20 -13.35
N ALA A 7 -11.41 5.11 -13.12
CA ALA A 7 -12.32 6.25 -13.16
C ALA A 7 -11.99 7.30 -12.06
N ALA A 8 -11.47 6.88 -10.92
CA ALA A 8 -11.00 7.76 -9.86
C ALA A 8 -9.65 8.43 -10.16
N GLY A 9 -8.96 8.04 -11.24
CA GLY A 9 -7.67 8.62 -11.65
C GLY A 9 -6.45 7.80 -11.23
N TYR A 10 -6.64 6.63 -10.63
CA TYR A 10 -5.51 5.72 -10.35
C TYR A 10 -4.83 5.29 -11.66
N ASN A 11 -3.51 5.28 -11.66
CA ASN A 11 -2.70 4.76 -12.77
C ASN A 11 -1.93 3.50 -12.39
N ALA A 12 -1.86 3.19 -11.11
CA ALA A 12 -1.17 1.99 -10.61
C ALA A 12 -1.87 1.41 -9.38
N ALA A 13 -1.63 0.14 -9.11
CA ALA A 13 -2.04 -0.60 -7.91
C ALA A 13 -0.90 -1.45 -7.38
N LEU A 14 -0.81 -1.57 -6.05
CA LEU A 14 -0.04 -2.59 -5.36
C LEU A 14 -1.02 -3.62 -4.80
N THR A 15 -0.76 -4.90 -5.04
CA THR A 15 -1.65 -5.98 -4.60
C THR A 15 -1.29 -6.44 -3.20
N SER A 16 -1.97 -5.91 -2.22
CA SER A 16 -1.69 -6.13 -0.78
C SER A 16 -2.45 -7.35 -0.26
N HIS A 17 -1.82 -8.28 0.40
CA HIS A 17 -0.37 -8.53 0.47
C HIS A 17 -0.14 -9.96 -0.02
N ASN A 18 -0.60 -10.26 -1.23
CA ASN A 18 -0.52 -11.56 -1.89
C ASN A 18 -0.85 -11.42 -3.38
N PRO A 19 -0.50 -12.41 -4.21
CA PRO A 19 -0.79 -12.38 -5.64
C PRO A 19 -2.28 -12.19 -5.94
N PRO A 20 -2.65 -11.31 -6.89
CA PRO A 20 -4.03 -11.03 -7.23
C PRO A 20 -4.66 -12.17 -8.04
N SER A 21 -5.97 -12.07 -8.30
CA SER A 21 -6.62 -12.95 -9.27
C SER A 21 -6.24 -12.57 -10.70
N GLU A 22 -6.15 -13.57 -11.60
CA GLU A 22 -5.93 -13.34 -13.04
C GLU A 22 -6.94 -12.37 -13.63
N ALA A 23 -8.22 -12.48 -13.24
CA ALA A 23 -9.26 -11.54 -13.69
C ALA A 23 -9.00 -10.08 -13.30
N PHE A 24 -8.30 -9.83 -12.18
CA PHE A 24 -7.87 -8.48 -11.83
C PHE A 24 -6.74 -8.00 -12.74
N LEU A 25 -5.78 -8.85 -13.05
CA LEU A 25 -4.67 -8.54 -13.98
C LEU A 25 -5.19 -8.30 -15.40
N ASP A 26 -6.10 -9.15 -15.91
CA ASP A 26 -6.76 -8.95 -17.20
C ASP A 26 -7.47 -7.60 -17.30
N ALA A 27 -8.13 -7.21 -16.20
CA ALA A 27 -8.79 -5.90 -16.14
C ALA A 27 -7.76 -4.76 -16.10
N CYS A 28 -6.63 -4.92 -15.39
CA CYS A 28 -5.55 -3.94 -15.36
C CYS A 28 -4.90 -3.78 -16.75
N ASP A 29 -4.64 -4.89 -17.44
CA ASP A 29 -4.13 -4.87 -18.83
C ASP A 29 -5.07 -4.09 -19.76
N SER A 30 -6.36 -4.39 -19.69
CA SER A 30 -7.38 -3.76 -20.55
C SER A 30 -7.57 -2.26 -20.25
N LEU A 31 -7.40 -1.85 -19.00
CA LEU A 31 -7.63 -0.48 -18.54
C LEU A 31 -6.36 0.38 -18.52
N GLY A 32 -5.19 -0.21 -18.73
CA GLY A 32 -3.91 0.46 -18.60
C GLY A 32 -3.63 0.90 -17.16
N LEU A 33 -3.91 0.04 -16.17
CA LEU A 33 -3.47 0.19 -14.78
C LEU A 33 -2.17 -0.59 -14.59
N LEU A 34 -1.13 0.07 -14.09
CA LEU A 34 0.12 -0.59 -13.74
C LEU A 34 -0.05 -1.37 -12.43
N VAL A 35 0.68 -2.47 -12.29
CA VAL A 35 0.58 -3.34 -11.13
C VAL A 35 1.96 -3.62 -10.55
N ILE A 36 2.08 -3.45 -9.24
CA ILE A 36 3.12 -4.07 -8.42
C ILE A 36 2.51 -5.35 -7.87
N ASP A 37 2.99 -6.49 -8.33
CA ASP A 37 2.48 -7.78 -7.91
C ASP A 37 3.26 -8.27 -6.70
N GLU A 38 2.56 -8.46 -5.56
CA GLU A 38 3.18 -8.77 -4.29
C GLU A 38 2.97 -10.23 -3.89
N ALA A 39 4.07 -10.88 -3.49
CA ALA A 39 4.08 -12.28 -3.12
C ALA A 39 3.69 -12.54 -1.66
N PHE A 40 4.21 -11.75 -0.72
CA PHE A 40 4.15 -12.05 0.71
C PHE A 40 3.94 -10.80 1.57
N ASP A 41 3.09 -10.92 2.58
CA ASP A 41 2.98 -9.92 3.66
C ASP A 41 4.18 -9.97 4.63
N GLY A 42 4.67 -11.14 4.94
CA GLY A 42 5.79 -11.37 5.85
C GLY A 42 6.60 -12.60 5.47
N TRP A 43 7.72 -12.82 6.19
CA TRP A 43 8.58 -13.98 5.93
C TRP A 43 8.55 -14.98 7.10
N ARG A 44 9.65 -15.13 7.86
CA ARG A 44 9.78 -16.17 8.90
C ARG A 44 9.24 -15.77 10.25
N GLU A 45 9.35 -14.48 10.61
CA GLU A 45 8.79 -13.98 11.86
C GLU A 45 7.32 -13.61 11.70
N ALA A 46 6.50 -14.06 12.63
CA ALA A 46 5.06 -13.89 12.61
C ALA A 46 4.63 -12.44 12.86
N LYS A 47 3.78 -11.88 12.01
CA LYS A 47 2.94 -10.74 12.33
C LYS A 47 1.71 -11.17 13.13
N ASN A 48 1.15 -12.33 12.77
CA ASN A 48 -0.02 -12.93 13.40
C ASN A 48 0.21 -14.42 13.65
N LYS A 49 -0.51 -14.98 14.61
CA LYS A 49 -0.33 -16.37 15.06
C LYS A 49 -0.39 -17.43 13.95
N TYR A 50 -1.21 -17.20 12.93
CA TYR A 50 -1.50 -18.18 11.87
C TYR A 50 -1.27 -17.58 10.46
N ASP A 51 -0.33 -16.66 10.33
CA ASP A 51 0.02 -16.10 9.02
C ASP A 51 0.99 -16.98 8.23
N TYR A 52 1.44 -16.50 7.09
CA TYR A 52 2.27 -17.25 6.15
C TYR A 52 3.64 -17.67 6.71
N HIS A 53 4.12 -17.09 7.82
CA HIS A 53 5.40 -17.45 8.43
C HIS A 53 5.53 -18.98 8.66
N MET A 54 4.41 -19.66 8.96
CA MET A 54 4.37 -21.12 9.19
C MET A 54 4.74 -21.93 7.95
N LEU A 55 4.60 -21.35 6.79
CA LEU A 55 4.75 -22.02 5.50
C LEU A 55 5.95 -21.48 4.70
N PHE A 56 6.49 -20.32 5.06
CA PHE A 56 7.47 -19.58 4.28
C PHE A 56 8.66 -20.44 3.85
N ASP A 57 9.40 -21.04 4.76
CA ASP A 57 10.59 -21.82 4.44
C ASP A 57 10.33 -23.02 3.53
N LYS A 58 9.12 -23.58 3.62
CA LYS A 58 8.72 -24.74 2.81
C LYS A 58 8.32 -24.33 1.39
N TRP A 59 7.63 -23.18 1.23
CA TRP A 59 6.89 -22.89 0.00
C TRP A 59 7.34 -21.64 -0.76
N TYR A 60 8.15 -20.75 -0.18
CA TYR A 60 8.45 -19.44 -0.80
C TYR A 60 9.01 -19.56 -2.23
N LYS A 61 9.80 -20.59 -2.51
CA LYS A 61 10.37 -20.79 -3.86
C LYS A 61 9.32 -21.18 -4.88
N ASP A 62 8.47 -22.14 -4.50
CA ASP A 62 7.40 -22.63 -5.36
C ASP A 62 6.33 -21.56 -5.58
N ASP A 63 6.04 -20.76 -4.54
CA ASP A 63 5.05 -19.71 -4.63
C ASP A 63 5.53 -18.53 -5.49
N ILE A 64 6.80 -18.13 -5.38
CA ILE A 64 7.41 -17.16 -6.30
C ILE A 64 7.40 -17.70 -7.74
N GLU A 65 7.79 -18.94 -7.96
CA GLU A 65 7.74 -19.56 -9.30
C GLU A 65 6.34 -19.50 -9.89
N LYS A 66 5.35 -19.94 -9.12
CA LYS A 66 3.95 -19.97 -9.57
C LYS A 66 3.41 -18.58 -9.86
N MET A 67 3.65 -17.61 -8.98
CA MET A 67 3.24 -16.22 -9.17
C MET A 67 3.87 -15.65 -10.44
N VAL A 68 5.20 -15.68 -10.55
CA VAL A 68 5.92 -15.08 -11.66
C VAL A 68 5.59 -15.78 -12.98
N CYS A 69 5.54 -17.12 -13.01
CA CYS A 69 5.20 -17.87 -14.23
C CYS A 69 3.77 -17.66 -14.69
N ARG A 70 2.82 -17.51 -13.77
CA ARG A 70 1.42 -17.19 -14.09
C ARG A 70 1.30 -15.79 -14.67
N ASP A 71 1.96 -14.80 -14.02
CA ASP A 71 1.61 -13.38 -14.17
C ASP A 71 2.55 -12.59 -15.10
N ARG A 72 3.77 -13.06 -15.34
CA ARG A 72 4.80 -12.33 -16.13
C ARG A 72 4.39 -11.92 -17.55
N ASN A 73 3.35 -12.53 -18.12
CA ASN A 73 2.85 -12.17 -19.44
C ASN A 73 1.80 -11.05 -19.41
N HIS A 74 1.39 -10.57 -18.22
CA HIS A 74 0.54 -9.40 -18.10
C HIS A 74 1.36 -8.12 -18.30
N PRO A 75 1.08 -7.31 -19.32
CA PRO A 75 1.81 -6.07 -19.58
C PRO A 75 1.58 -5.00 -18.50
N SER A 76 0.53 -5.12 -17.70
CA SER A 76 0.26 -4.25 -16.55
C SER A 76 1.28 -4.40 -15.44
N ILE A 77 1.91 -5.57 -15.26
CA ILE A 77 2.88 -5.79 -14.18
C ILE A 77 4.19 -5.08 -14.52
N VAL A 78 4.59 -4.17 -13.64
CA VAL A 78 5.79 -3.35 -13.80
C VAL A 78 6.86 -3.65 -12.76
N CYS A 79 6.51 -4.32 -11.67
CA CYS A 79 7.43 -4.63 -10.57
C CYS A 79 6.92 -5.84 -9.78
N TRP A 80 7.85 -6.61 -9.22
CA TRP A 80 7.58 -7.69 -8.28
C TRP A 80 7.89 -7.24 -6.86
N SER A 81 6.92 -7.33 -5.96
CA SER A 81 7.14 -7.10 -4.53
C SER A 81 7.32 -8.42 -3.80
N VAL A 82 8.39 -8.53 -3.03
CA VAL A 82 8.76 -9.79 -2.34
C VAL A 82 8.47 -9.76 -0.84
N GLY A 83 7.89 -8.68 -0.33
CA GLY A 83 7.50 -8.62 1.08
C GLY A 83 7.05 -7.24 1.54
N ASN A 84 6.26 -7.25 2.61
CA ASN A 84 5.73 -6.06 3.24
C ASN A 84 6.10 -6.04 4.72
N GLU A 85 6.61 -4.91 5.23
CA GLU A 85 6.86 -4.65 6.65
C GLU A 85 7.44 -5.84 7.43
N ILE A 86 8.51 -6.42 6.91
CA ILE A 86 9.14 -7.64 7.45
C ILE A 86 9.53 -7.46 8.92
N ILE A 87 9.12 -8.38 9.79
CA ILE A 87 9.38 -8.30 11.23
C ILE A 87 10.86 -8.40 11.52
N GLU A 88 11.54 -9.39 10.93
CA GLU A 88 12.98 -9.65 11.09
C GLU A 88 13.90 -8.68 10.32
N ARG A 89 13.38 -7.63 9.74
CA ARG A 89 14.02 -6.67 8.82
C ARG A 89 15.41 -6.13 9.20
N LYS A 90 15.78 -6.22 10.47
CA LYS A 90 17.08 -5.73 10.97
C LYS A 90 18.15 -6.81 11.01
N THR A 91 17.78 -8.04 10.70
CA THR A 91 18.69 -9.18 10.79
C THR A 91 19.49 -9.38 9.51
N ARG A 92 20.66 -10.01 9.62
CA ARG A 92 21.44 -10.42 8.45
C ARG A 92 20.71 -11.49 7.63
N GLU A 93 19.96 -12.33 8.32
CA GLU A 93 19.13 -13.37 7.72
C GLU A 93 18.05 -12.78 6.83
N ALA A 94 17.40 -11.69 7.25
CA ALA A 94 16.43 -11.00 6.42
C ALA A 94 17.06 -10.41 5.16
N VAL A 95 18.25 -9.82 5.26
CA VAL A 95 18.99 -9.33 4.10
C VAL A 95 19.33 -10.48 3.14
N ALA A 96 19.83 -11.60 3.66
CA ALA A 96 20.12 -12.79 2.85
C ALA A 96 18.84 -13.34 2.19
N THR A 97 17.73 -13.34 2.92
CA THR A 97 16.42 -13.74 2.38
C THR A 97 15.96 -12.84 1.25
N ALA A 98 16.11 -11.52 1.38
CA ALA A 98 15.76 -10.57 0.32
C ALA A 98 16.53 -10.87 -0.98
N TYR A 99 17.83 -11.12 -0.89
CA TYR A 99 18.63 -11.52 -2.05
C TYR A 99 18.20 -12.89 -2.62
N GLN A 100 17.89 -13.88 -1.77
CA GLN A 100 17.36 -15.16 -2.24
C GLN A 100 16.03 -15.04 -2.97
N LEU A 101 15.13 -14.20 -2.47
CA LEU A 101 13.84 -13.93 -3.12
C LEU A 101 14.06 -13.21 -4.47
N ARG A 102 14.96 -12.21 -4.51
CA ARG A 102 15.37 -11.54 -5.75
C ARG A 102 15.88 -12.54 -6.78
N GLU A 103 16.80 -13.41 -6.39
CA GLU A 103 17.34 -14.45 -7.29
C GLU A 103 16.24 -15.42 -7.76
N GLN A 104 15.32 -15.78 -6.88
CA GLN A 104 14.22 -16.66 -7.23
C GLN A 104 13.26 -16.02 -8.24
N VAL A 105 12.92 -14.74 -8.09
CA VAL A 105 12.14 -14.00 -9.09
C VAL A 105 12.90 -13.94 -10.42
N HIS A 106 14.19 -13.56 -10.40
CA HIS A 106 15.00 -13.40 -11.59
C HIS A 106 15.21 -14.70 -12.38
N ARG A 107 15.04 -15.87 -11.78
CA ARG A 107 15.03 -17.16 -12.51
C ARG A 107 13.89 -17.25 -13.52
N TRP A 108 12.78 -16.59 -13.23
CA TRP A 108 11.55 -16.69 -14.02
C TRP A 108 11.20 -15.42 -14.76
N ASP A 109 11.64 -14.26 -14.25
CA ASP A 109 11.55 -12.95 -14.91
C ASP A 109 12.67 -12.01 -14.43
N ALA A 110 13.67 -11.80 -15.26
CA ALA A 110 14.76 -10.87 -15.01
C ALA A 110 14.55 -9.49 -15.67
N THR A 111 13.35 -9.23 -16.21
CA THR A 111 13.07 -8.00 -16.97
C THR A 111 12.46 -6.90 -16.12
N ARG A 112 11.84 -7.25 -15.00
CA ARG A 112 11.16 -6.31 -14.10
C ARG A 112 11.93 -6.09 -12.81
N PRO A 113 11.89 -4.85 -12.28
CA PRO A 113 12.52 -4.53 -11.00
C PRO A 113 11.83 -5.24 -9.82
N ILE A 114 12.53 -5.28 -8.71
CA ILE A 114 12.09 -5.88 -7.45
C ILE A 114 12.00 -4.82 -6.37
N THR A 115 10.95 -4.92 -5.55
CA THR A 115 10.70 -4.07 -4.39
C THR A 115 10.32 -4.90 -3.16
N SER A 116 10.35 -4.28 -2.01
CA SER A 116 9.59 -4.63 -0.82
C SER A 116 9.31 -3.39 0.00
N ALA A 117 8.28 -3.42 0.84
CA ALA A 117 7.89 -2.29 1.65
C ALA A 117 8.64 -2.27 2.99
N LEU A 118 9.33 -1.17 3.30
CA LEU A 118 9.98 -0.94 4.58
C LEU A 118 8.98 -0.39 5.60
N ALA A 119 9.00 -0.96 6.82
CA ALA A 119 8.11 -0.57 7.91
C ALA A 119 8.51 0.75 8.57
N ALA A 120 7.53 1.49 9.11
CA ALA A 120 7.72 2.77 9.80
C ALA A 120 8.03 2.62 11.31
N TRP A 121 8.41 1.45 11.79
CA TRP A 121 8.39 1.14 13.24
C TRP A 121 9.68 1.45 13.98
N ASP A 122 10.78 1.70 13.28
CA ASP A 122 12.08 1.95 13.90
C ASP A 122 12.44 3.44 13.92
N LYS A 123 13.01 3.89 15.02
CA LYS A 123 13.48 5.29 15.16
C LYS A 123 14.73 5.55 14.34
N ASP A 124 15.62 4.57 14.27
CA ASP A 124 16.82 4.57 13.46
C ASP A 124 16.50 4.04 12.08
N TRP A 125 16.23 4.96 11.16
CA TRP A 125 15.78 4.63 9.80
C TRP A 125 16.89 3.99 8.96
N GLU A 126 18.15 4.41 9.15
CA GLU A 126 19.28 3.91 8.36
C GLU A 126 19.60 2.43 8.62
N ILE A 127 19.03 1.83 9.66
CA ILE A 127 19.13 0.39 9.92
C ILE A 127 18.55 -0.46 8.76
N TYR A 128 17.69 0.13 7.93
CA TYR A 128 17.10 -0.53 6.78
C TYR A 128 18.00 -0.54 5.53
N ASP A 129 19.09 0.19 5.50
CA ASP A 129 19.94 0.30 4.31
C ASP A 129 20.43 -1.05 3.76
N PRO A 130 20.84 -2.02 4.59
CA PRO A 130 21.22 -3.34 4.08
C PRO A 130 20.06 -4.07 3.39
N LEU A 131 18.84 -3.98 3.93
CA LEU A 131 17.66 -4.57 3.32
C LEU A 131 17.24 -3.83 2.05
N ALA A 132 17.29 -2.49 2.07
CA ALA A 132 17.03 -1.64 0.92
C ALA A 132 17.99 -1.93 -0.26
N SER A 133 19.23 -2.31 0.02
CA SER A 133 20.22 -2.62 -1.03
C SER A 133 19.89 -3.85 -1.87
N ALA A 134 19.02 -4.73 -1.39
CA ALA A 134 18.54 -5.89 -2.14
C ALA A 134 17.43 -5.54 -3.14
N GLN A 135 16.94 -4.31 -3.15
CA GLN A 135 15.82 -3.85 -3.97
C GLN A 135 16.30 -2.94 -5.11
N ASP A 136 15.60 -2.99 -6.23
CA ASP A 136 15.82 -2.05 -7.36
C ASP A 136 15.06 -0.75 -7.12
N ILE A 137 13.86 -0.84 -6.54
CA ILE A 137 13.03 0.29 -6.09
C ILE A 137 12.67 0.05 -4.63
N VAL A 138 12.98 1.00 -3.76
CA VAL A 138 12.76 0.85 -2.33
C VAL A 138 11.37 1.33 -1.96
N GLY A 139 10.57 0.43 -1.37
CA GLY A 139 9.22 0.75 -0.89
C GLY A 139 9.24 1.34 0.51
N TYR A 140 8.51 2.43 0.72
CA TYR A 140 8.39 3.11 2.01
C TYR A 140 6.93 3.09 2.46
N ASN A 141 6.64 2.46 3.60
CA ASN A 141 5.31 2.59 4.20
C ASN A 141 5.28 3.78 5.15
N TYR A 142 4.46 4.78 4.84
CA TYR A 142 4.22 5.99 5.66
C TYR A 142 5.45 6.89 5.92
N MET A 143 6.56 6.66 5.21
CA MET A 143 7.85 7.30 5.47
C MET A 143 8.38 8.17 4.33
N MET A 144 7.53 8.62 3.41
CA MET A 144 7.92 9.48 2.27
C MET A 144 8.75 10.69 2.69
N HIS A 145 8.58 11.19 3.91
CA HIS A 145 9.34 12.32 4.43
C HIS A 145 10.83 12.04 4.66
N LYS A 146 11.25 10.78 4.57
CA LYS A 146 12.66 10.37 4.64
C LYS A 146 13.35 10.40 3.28
N ALA A 147 12.59 10.43 2.20
CA ALA A 147 13.11 10.22 0.84
C ALA A 147 14.17 11.24 0.43
N GLU A 148 14.01 12.51 0.77
CA GLU A 148 14.98 13.55 0.43
C GLU A 148 16.32 13.35 1.15
N GLY A 149 16.28 13.00 2.44
CA GLY A 149 17.49 12.69 3.22
C GLY A 149 18.19 11.42 2.72
N ASP A 150 17.40 10.39 2.38
CA ASP A 150 17.94 9.15 1.83
C ASP A 150 18.57 9.35 0.45
N HIS A 151 17.97 10.19 -0.41
CA HIS A 151 18.56 10.52 -1.70
C HIS A 151 19.89 11.27 -1.54
N GLN A 152 20.02 12.18 -0.56
CA GLN A 152 21.29 12.84 -0.27
C GLN A 152 22.35 11.84 0.15
N ARG A 153 21.99 10.83 0.94
CA ARG A 153 22.89 9.81 1.48
C ARG A 153 23.19 8.70 0.47
N VAL A 154 22.21 8.32 -0.33
CA VAL A 154 22.27 7.26 -1.35
C VAL A 154 21.67 7.79 -2.67
N PRO A 155 22.41 8.60 -3.46
CA PRO A 155 21.84 9.30 -4.63
C PRO A 155 21.28 8.40 -5.73
N GLY A 156 21.72 7.14 -5.81
CA GLY A 156 21.20 6.17 -6.78
C GLY A 156 19.90 5.48 -6.38
N ARG A 157 19.37 5.74 -5.18
CA ARG A 157 18.16 5.08 -4.67
C ARG A 157 16.92 5.64 -5.37
N VAL A 158 16.20 4.77 -6.06
CA VAL A 158 14.84 5.04 -6.56
C VAL A 158 13.85 4.58 -5.51
N MET A 159 12.83 5.38 -5.25
CA MET A 159 11.90 5.16 -4.16
C MET A 159 10.44 5.35 -4.60
N TRP A 160 9.54 4.68 -3.93
CA TRP A 160 8.11 4.98 -3.92
C TRP A 160 7.55 4.78 -2.52
N GLN A 161 6.42 5.39 -2.23
CA GLN A 161 5.67 5.10 -1.03
C GLN A 161 4.67 3.99 -1.32
N THR A 162 4.90 2.83 -0.72
CA THR A 162 4.09 1.63 -0.93
C THR A 162 2.80 1.65 -0.12
N GLU A 163 2.77 2.40 0.98
CA GLU A 163 1.56 2.72 1.72
C GLU A 163 1.59 4.14 2.26
N SER A 164 0.46 4.85 2.10
CA SER A 164 0.32 6.22 2.61
C SER A 164 -1.04 6.46 3.25
N TYR A 165 -1.06 7.38 4.22
CA TYR A 165 -2.31 7.84 4.80
C TYR A 165 -3.10 8.69 3.79
N PRO A 166 -4.41 8.49 3.66
CA PRO A 166 -5.25 9.34 2.79
C PRO A 166 -5.11 10.83 3.08
N ARG A 167 -4.95 11.21 4.34
CA ARG A 167 -4.75 12.62 4.79
C ARG A 167 -3.50 13.28 4.22
N ASP A 168 -2.48 12.51 3.81
CA ASP A 168 -1.22 13.03 3.27
C ASP A 168 -1.23 13.15 1.73
N ALA A 169 -2.36 12.93 1.07
CA ALA A 169 -2.50 12.89 -0.39
C ALA A 169 -1.82 14.07 -1.12
N TYR A 170 -2.13 15.30 -0.72
CA TYR A 170 -1.54 16.51 -1.35
C TYR A 170 -0.03 16.62 -1.11
N LYS A 171 0.39 16.34 0.11
CA LYS A 171 1.78 16.43 0.53
C LYS A 171 2.66 15.42 -0.22
N ASN A 172 2.18 14.19 -0.35
CA ASN A 172 2.88 13.13 -1.07
C ASN A 172 2.88 13.41 -2.57
N TRP A 173 1.75 13.81 -3.15
CA TRP A 173 1.66 14.23 -4.55
C TRP A 173 2.68 15.32 -4.88
N LYS A 174 2.77 16.37 -4.05
CA LYS A 174 3.78 17.44 -4.23
C LYS A 174 5.21 16.90 -4.23
N ARG A 175 5.54 15.93 -3.36
CA ARG A 175 6.87 15.32 -3.33
C ARG A 175 7.18 14.53 -4.58
N CYS A 176 6.24 13.70 -5.02
CA CYS A 176 6.42 12.97 -6.29
C CYS A 176 6.65 13.92 -7.47
N MET A 177 5.90 15.02 -7.53
CA MET A 177 6.07 16.01 -8.60
C MET A 177 7.38 16.80 -8.53
N ALA A 178 7.93 16.99 -7.32
CA ALA A 178 9.15 17.76 -7.11
C ALA A 178 10.44 16.94 -7.26
N HIS A 179 10.38 15.62 -7.10
CA HIS A 179 11.55 14.76 -6.98
C HIS A 179 11.47 13.55 -7.91
N PRO A 180 12.24 13.51 -9.01
CA PRO A 180 12.14 12.45 -10.01
C PRO A 180 12.62 11.07 -9.51
N TYR A 181 13.29 11.00 -8.37
CA TYR A 181 13.68 9.76 -7.69
C TYR A 181 12.58 9.19 -6.80
N ILE A 182 11.46 9.89 -6.63
CA ILE A 182 10.23 9.42 -5.98
C ILE A 182 9.20 9.15 -7.07
N ILE A 183 9.06 7.88 -7.45
CA ILE A 183 8.32 7.52 -8.67
C ILE A 183 6.86 7.15 -8.44
N GLY A 184 6.39 7.13 -7.20
CA GLY A 184 4.99 6.82 -6.89
C GLY A 184 4.61 6.96 -5.42
N ASP A 185 3.29 7.06 -5.20
CA ASP A 185 2.65 7.04 -3.88
C ASP A 185 1.38 6.19 -3.95
N PHE A 186 1.33 5.13 -3.16
CA PHE A 186 0.21 4.20 -3.08
C PHE A 186 -0.53 4.40 -1.77
N VAL A 187 -1.80 4.74 -1.87
CA VAL A 187 -2.64 4.97 -0.67
C VAL A 187 -3.04 3.66 -0.01
N TRP A 188 -3.07 3.64 1.30
CA TRP A 188 -3.72 2.59 2.08
C TRP A 188 -5.12 3.07 2.49
N THR A 189 -6.21 2.74 1.75
CA THR A 189 -6.27 1.90 0.56
C THR A 189 -7.13 2.55 -0.54
N SER A 190 -7.17 1.95 -1.74
CA SER A 190 -8.10 2.41 -2.78
C SER A 190 -9.55 2.04 -2.47
N LEU A 191 -9.80 0.89 -1.82
CA LEU A 191 -11.13 0.43 -1.43
C LEU A 191 -11.16 0.07 0.06
N ASP A 192 -12.31 0.29 0.69
CA ASP A 192 -12.61 -0.34 1.97
C ASP A 192 -12.56 -1.85 1.84
N TYR A 193 -12.18 -2.56 2.91
CA TYR A 193 -12.05 -4.00 2.87
C TYR A 193 -12.49 -4.66 4.20
N ILE A 194 -12.82 -5.95 4.13
CA ILE A 194 -13.17 -6.75 5.29
C ILE A 194 -11.91 -7.39 5.85
N GLY A 195 -11.74 -7.35 7.17
CA GLY A 195 -10.62 -7.97 7.87
C GLY A 195 -10.15 -7.14 9.06
N GLU A 196 -9.44 -6.05 8.81
CA GLU A 196 -8.92 -5.17 9.86
C GLU A 196 -10.01 -4.21 10.33
N SER A 197 -10.74 -4.65 11.32
CA SER A 197 -11.93 -3.96 11.80
C SER A 197 -11.60 -2.62 12.48
N GLY A 198 -12.06 -1.53 11.89
CA GLY A 198 -12.06 -0.19 12.51
C GLY A 198 -11.03 0.81 12.02
N ILE A 199 -10.14 0.45 11.11
CA ILE A 199 -9.23 1.42 10.48
C ILE A 199 -10.06 2.50 9.76
N GLY A 200 -9.75 3.78 10.00
CA GLY A 200 -10.42 4.91 9.33
C GLY A 200 -11.87 5.15 9.71
N ARG A 201 -12.42 4.43 10.69
CA ARG A 201 -13.80 4.61 11.14
C ARG A 201 -13.99 5.94 11.88
N TYR A 202 -15.22 6.42 11.86
CA TYR A 202 -15.73 7.40 12.82
C TYR A 202 -16.49 6.70 13.94
N TRP A 203 -16.46 7.27 15.13
CA TRP A 203 -17.31 6.82 16.22
C TRP A 203 -17.90 8.00 17.00
N TYR A 204 -19.00 7.73 17.66
CA TYR A 204 -19.75 8.70 18.45
C TYR A 204 -19.62 8.40 19.93
N ASP A 205 -20.02 9.36 20.76
CA ASP A 205 -20.11 9.13 22.22
C ASP A 205 -21.07 7.97 22.49
N GLY A 206 -20.62 7.00 23.28
CA GLY A 206 -21.37 5.80 23.59
C GLY A 206 -21.16 4.60 22.66
N ASP A 207 -20.46 4.76 21.53
CA ASP A 207 -20.08 3.63 20.70
C ASP A 207 -19.15 2.68 21.45
N PRO A 208 -19.36 1.36 21.32
CA PRO A 208 -18.45 0.38 21.89
C PRO A 208 -17.12 0.41 21.17
N ALA A 209 -16.05 0.23 21.87
CA ALA A 209 -14.69 0.08 21.41
C ALA A 209 -13.83 1.33 21.45
N GLY A 210 -12.61 1.08 21.88
CA GLY A 210 -11.54 2.05 21.97
C GLY A 210 -11.01 2.48 20.61
N GLU A 211 -9.98 3.29 20.65
CA GLU A 211 -9.36 3.91 19.47
C GLU A 211 -8.43 2.97 18.70
N HIS A 212 -8.29 1.72 19.13
CA HIS A 212 -7.36 0.81 18.47
C HIS A 212 -7.87 0.40 17.09
N TYR A 213 -7.08 0.67 16.06
CA TYR A 213 -7.45 0.49 14.66
C TYR A 213 -7.79 -0.97 14.29
N GLN A 214 -7.16 -1.96 14.92
CA GLN A 214 -7.33 -3.38 14.59
C GLN A 214 -8.30 -4.13 15.52
N ARG A 215 -8.89 -3.49 16.53
CA ARG A 215 -9.65 -4.17 17.59
C ARG A 215 -11.00 -3.54 17.86
N ALA A 216 -11.61 -3.01 16.81
CA ALA A 216 -12.96 -2.50 16.97
C ALA A 216 -13.93 -3.66 17.22
N LEU A 217 -14.74 -3.49 18.25
CA LEU A 217 -15.78 -4.43 18.59
C LEU A 217 -16.96 -4.30 17.61
N TRP A 218 -17.79 -5.34 17.52
CA TRP A 218 -19.06 -5.26 16.81
C TRP A 218 -19.82 -3.96 17.16
N PRO A 219 -20.38 -3.24 16.20
CA PRO A 219 -20.70 -3.66 14.81
C PRO A 219 -19.59 -3.41 13.76
N TRP A 220 -18.41 -3.01 14.16
CA TRP A 220 -17.31 -2.74 13.24
C TRP A 220 -16.72 -4.04 12.73
N HIS A 221 -16.66 -4.22 11.42
CA HIS A 221 -16.19 -5.46 10.79
C HIS A 221 -15.36 -5.22 9.53
N ALA A 222 -15.13 -3.95 9.18
CA ALA A 222 -14.37 -3.55 7.99
C ALA A 222 -13.32 -2.48 8.33
N ALA A 223 -12.34 -2.32 7.46
CA ALA A 223 -11.49 -1.17 7.36
C ALA A 223 -12.16 -0.13 6.45
N TYR A 224 -12.19 1.12 6.92
CA TYR A 224 -12.88 2.24 6.29
C TYR A 224 -11.91 3.30 5.75
N CYS A 225 -10.67 2.89 5.50
CA CYS A 225 -9.58 3.77 5.03
C CYS A 225 -9.54 3.93 3.50
N GLY A 226 -10.39 3.22 2.76
CA GLY A 226 -10.44 3.30 1.30
C GLY A 226 -10.92 4.65 0.78
N ASP A 227 -10.45 5.02 -0.41
CA ASP A 227 -11.02 6.15 -1.18
C ASP A 227 -12.41 5.81 -1.75
N ILE A 228 -12.69 4.54 -1.90
CA ILE A 228 -13.95 3.98 -2.41
C ILE A 228 -14.49 3.02 -1.33
N ASP A 229 -15.78 3.13 -1.01
CA ASP A 229 -16.40 2.28 -0.01
C ASP A 229 -16.71 0.85 -0.55
N LEU A 230 -17.14 -0.06 0.35
CA LEU A 230 -17.49 -1.44 0.00
C LEU A 230 -18.61 -1.56 -1.04
N THR A 231 -19.47 -0.54 -1.18
CA THR A 231 -20.53 -0.51 -2.19
C THR A 231 -20.04 0.02 -3.54
N GLY A 232 -18.82 0.54 -3.54
CA GLY A 232 -18.15 1.11 -4.71
C GLY A 232 -18.48 2.56 -4.95
N CYS A 233 -18.96 3.30 -3.94
CA CYS A 233 -19.12 4.74 -3.98
C CYS A 233 -17.81 5.43 -3.60
N MET A 234 -17.45 6.47 -4.35
CA MET A 234 -16.27 7.26 -4.05
C MET A 234 -16.53 8.15 -2.82
N LYS A 235 -15.63 8.09 -1.86
CA LYS A 235 -15.68 8.93 -0.65
C LYS A 235 -15.08 10.33 -0.91
N PRO A 236 -15.31 11.31 -0.03
CA PRO A 236 -14.78 12.67 -0.21
C PRO A 236 -13.28 12.73 -0.48
N ILE A 237 -12.50 11.89 0.19
CA ILE A 237 -11.04 11.82 -0.03
C ILE A 237 -10.69 11.28 -1.42
N GLY A 238 -11.46 10.34 -1.96
CA GLY A 238 -11.28 9.86 -3.33
C GLY A 238 -11.53 10.95 -4.37
N HIS A 239 -12.56 11.77 -4.18
CA HIS A 239 -12.81 12.94 -5.03
C HIS A 239 -11.68 13.98 -4.95
N TYR A 240 -11.16 14.22 -3.73
CA TYR A 240 -10.03 15.13 -3.54
C TYR A 240 -8.78 14.62 -4.29
N ARG A 241 -8.46 13.35 -4.16
CA ARG A 241 -7.32 12.72 -4.83
C ARG A 241 -7.49 12.73 -6.35
N SER A 242 -8.70 12.44 -6.84
CA SER A 242 -9.01 12.50 -8.27
C SER A 242 -8.76 13.89 -8.86
N LEU A 243 -9.11 14.95 -8.13
CA LEU A 243 -8.82 16.33 -8.55
C LEU A 243 -7.31 16.63 -8.58
N LEU A 244 -6.55 16.12 -7.62
CA LEU A 244 -5.09 16.28 -7.61
C LEU A 244 -4.42 15.65 -8.83
N TRP A 245 -4.88 14.45 -9.21
CA TRP A 245 -4.23 13.67 -10.27
C TRP A 245 -4.69 14.05 -11.69
N ASN A 246 -5.98 14.29 -11.86
CA ASN A 246 -6.56 14.56 -13.17
C ASN A 246 -6.60 16.06 -13.49
N GLY A 247 -6.35 16.92 -12.50
CA GLY A 247 -6.57 18.35 -12.63
C GLY A 247 -8.05 18.72 -12.72
N ASN A 248 -8.31 19.99 -12.93
CA ASN A 248 -9.64 20.54 -13.17
C ASN A 248 -9.53 21.62 -14.25
N ASP A 249 -8.93 21.25 -15.38
CA ASP A 249 -8.55 22.22 -16.44
C ASP A 249 -9.74 22.94 -17.04
N ASP A 250 -10.94 22.35 -16.99
CA ASP A 250 -12.17 22.93 -17.51
C ASP A 250 -13.06 23.61 -16.42
N GLY A 251 -12.64 23.57 -15.17
CA GLY A 251 -13.33 24.18 -14.04
C GLY A 251 -14.70 23.57 -13.70
N ARG A 252 -15.02 22.39 -14.25
CA ARG A 252 -16.36 21.78 -14.12
C ARG A 252 -16.53 20.86 -12.91
N LEU A 253 -15.44 20.50 -12.25
CA LEU A 253 -15.49 19.57 -11.12
C LEU A 253 -15.34 20.33 -9.81
N MET A 254 -16.39 20.35 -9.03
CA MET A 254 -16.39 20.83 -7.66
C MET A 254 -17.11 19.81 -6.77
N TYR A 255 -16.44 19.35 -5.72
CA TYR A 255 -17.04 18.49 -4.71
C TYR A 255 -17.11 19.25 -3.39
N MET A 256 -18.30 19.28 -2.80
CA MET A 256 -18.51 19.87 -1.49
C MET A 256 -18.77 18.75 -0.48
N ALA A 257 -17.76 18.46 0.32
CA ALA A 257 -17.91 17.55 1.44
C ALA A 257 -18.47 18.31 2.64
N VAL A 258 -19.51 17.77 3.24
CA VAL A 258 -20.09 18.28 4.50
C VAL A 258 -19.96 17.22 5.57
N ARG A 259 -19.56 17.66 6.75
CA ARG A 259 -19.57 16.83 7.94
C ARG A 259 -21.01 16.65 8.45
N GLU A 260 -21.34 15.48 8.99
CA GLU A 260 -22.57 15.27 9.75
C GLU A 260 -22.70 16.35 10.83
N PRO A 261 -23.89 16.99 10.98
CA PRO A 261 -24.11 17.97 12.03
C PRO A 261 -23.88 17.37 13.41
N ASP A 262 -23.25 18.12 14.30
CA ASP A 262 -23.14 17.76 15.71
C ASP A 262 -24.55 17.53 16.28
N GLY A 263 -24.75 16.39 16.95
CA GLY A 263 -26.06 16.03 17.50
C GLY A 263 -26.91 15.11 16.63
N TYR A 264 -26.52 14.81 15.40
CA TYR A 264 -27.25 13.85 14.56
C TYR A 264 -27.21 12.43 15.15
N LYS A 265 -26.05 11.97 15.56
CA LYS A 265 -25.82 10.71 16.31
C LYS A 265 -25.00 10.94 17.60
N GLY A 266 -25.02 12.15 18.13
CA GLY A 266 -24.13 12.57 19.19
C GLY A 266 -22.87 13.24 18.70
N LYS A 267 -21.94 13.50 19.60
CA LYS A 267 -20.67 14.16 19.27
C LYS A 267 -19.71 13.17 18.60
N ILE A 268 -19.22 13.50 17.42
CA ILE A 268 -18.21 12.71 16.73
C ILE A 268 -16.90 12.79 17.51
N ARG A 269 -16.38 11.62 17.88
CA ARG A 269 -15.03 11.50 18.41
C ARG A 269 -14.03 11.44 17.26
N THR A 270 -13.05 12.32 17.29
CA THR A 270 -11.93 12.33 16.36
C THR A 270 -10.68 11.87 17.10
N GLY A 271 -10.36 10.59 17.01
CA GLY A 271 -9.09 10.05 17.49
C GLY A 271 -8.04 10.01 16.38
N LEU A 272 -6.84 9.58 16.73
CA LEU A 272 -5.71 9.47 15.78
C LEU A 272 -6.07 8.63 14.54
N TRP A 273 -6.89 7.62 14.70
CA TRP A 273 -7.26 6.65 13.66
C TRP A 273 -8.54 7.01 12.89
N ALA A 274 -9.28 8.01 13.33
CA ALA A 274 -10.50 8.46 12.64
C ALA A 274 -10.20 9.29 11.38
N THR A 275 -8.97 9.71 11.21
CA THR A 275 -8.50 10.54 10.07
C THR A 275 -7.48 9.81 9.21
N TRP A 276 -7.53 8.51 9.25
CA TRP A 276 -6.69 7.64 8.43
C TRP A 276 -6.78 8.01 6.96
#